data_8f471a749716ef60fe382f020892f64d
#
_entry.id   8f471a749716ef60fe382f020892f64d
#
_cell.length_a   1.000
_cell.length_b   1.000
_cell.length_c   1.000
_cell.angle_alpha   90.00
_cell.angle_beta   90.00
_cell.angle_gamma   90.00
#
_symmetry.space_group_name_H-M   'P 1'
#
loop_
_entity.id
_entity.type
_entity.pdbx_description
1 polymer ?
#
loop_
_entity_poly.entity_id
_entity_poly.type
_entity_poly.pdbx_seq_one_letter_code
_entity_poly.pdbx_strand_id
1 'polypeptide(L)'
;MEAHPFREEELTDNLKAIIHNARQRGLEVVYVRHDGGEGDELALGTRGWQIFDATALQEGERIFEKCYNSAFKDTGLEEYLKEKKITDIILGGLQTEYCIDATCKSAFERGFHVWIPAHTTSTFDNDYFTAEQLTEY
;
A
#
# COMPACT_ATOMS: atom_id res chain seq x y z
N MET A 1 11.74 17.78 9.67
CA MET A 1 11.64 17.73 8.20
C MET A 1 11.09 16.36 7.80
N GLU A 2 10.06 16.32 7.00
CA GLU A 2 9.52 15.06 6.51
C GLU A 2 10.36 14.53 5.36
N ALA A 3 10.68 13.24 5.39
CA ALA A 3 11.32 12.57 4.27
C ALA A 3 10.30 12.34 3.17
N HIS A 4 10.72 12.54 1.92
CA HIS A 4 9.87 12.30 0.76
C HIS A 4 10.37 11.05 0.02
N PRO A 5 9.47 10.15 -0.37
CA PRO A 5 9.87 8.96 -1.12
C PRO A 5 10.32 9.32 -2.54
N PHE A 6 11.07 8.41 -3.14
CA PHE A 6 11.56 8.54 -4.51
C PHE A 6 10.39 8.74 -5.48
N ARG A 7 10.48 9.80 -6.30
CA ARG A 7 9.46 10.17 -7.29
C ARG A 7 8.06 10.30 -6.69
N GLU A 8 7.97 10.99 -5.57
CA GLU A 8 6.70 11.14 -4.83
C GLU A 8 5.56 11.68 -5.69
N GLU A 9 5.80 12.69 -6.52
CA GLU A 9 4.75 13.28 -7.36
C GLU A 9 4.24 12.27 -8.39
N GLU A 10 5.15 11.57 -9.06
CA GLU A 10 4.80 10.53 -10.03
C GLU A 10 4.02 9.40 -9.36
N LEU A 11 4.47 8.96 -8.20
CA LEU A 11 3.79 7.94 -7.40
C LEU A 11 2.37 8.37 -7.08
N THR A 12 2.21 9.58 -6.56
CA THR A 12 0.91 10.13 -6.17
C THR A 12 -0.03 10.22 -7.36
N ASP A 13 0.44 10.74 -8.48
CA ASP A 13 -0.37 10.88 -9.70
C ASP A 13 -0.80 9.51 -10.23
N ASN A 14 0.11 8.54 -10.24
CA ASN A 14 -0.19 7.20 -10.71
C ASN A 14 -1.18 6.48 -9.80
N LEU A 15 -1.03 6.61 -8.49
CA LEU A 15 -1.98 6.03 -7.53
C LEU A 15 -3.37 6.65 -7.67
N LYS A 16 -3.43 7.96 -7.82
CA LYS A 16 -4.70 8.66 -8.06
C LYS A 16 -5.39 8.13 -9.32
N ALA A 17 -4.64 7.96 -10.40
CA ALA A 17 -5.20 7.48 -11.67
C ALA A 17 -5.76 6.07 -11.53
N ILE A 18 -5.02 5.17 -10.86
CA ILE A 18 -5.47 3.79 -10.65
C ILE A 18 -6.72 3.75 -9.78
N ILE A 19 -6.73 4.50 -8.69
CA ILE A 19 -7.88 4.56 -7.78
C ILE A 19 -9.11 5.12 -8.50
N HIS A 20 -8.92 6.19 -9.26
CA HIS A 20 -10.01 6.78 -10.03
C HIS A 20 -10.61 5.78 -11.03
N ASN A 21 -9.75 5.09 -11.78
CA ASN A 21 -10.20 4.07 -12.72
C ASN A 21 -10.92 2.92 -12.03
N ALA A 22 -10.42 2.47 -10.89
CA ALA A 22 -11.05 1.41 -10.11
C ALA A 22 -12.46 1.82 -9.66
N ARG A 23 -12.60 3.05 -9.15
CA ARG A 23 -13.89 3.57 -8.71
C ARG A 23 -14.89 3.67 -9.86
N GLN A 24 -14.44 4.13 -11.02
CA GLN A 24 -15.32 4.25 -12.21
C GLN A 24 -15.81 2.89 -12.71
N ARG A 25 -15.02 1.84 -12.49
CA ARG A 25 -15.37 0.48 -12.89
C ARG A 25 -16.11 -0.30 -11.81
N GLY A 26 -16.38 0.34 -10.68
CA GLY A 26 -17.06 -0.32 -9.56
C GLY A 26 -16.21 -1.34 -8.85
N LEU A 27 -14.89 -1.26 -8.97
CA LEU A 27 -13.97 -2.17 -8.30
C LEU A 27 -13.79 -1.78 -6.84
N GLU A 28 -13.51 -2.77 -6.00
CA GLU A 28 -13.25 -2.56 -4.58
C GLU A 28 -11.93 -1.84 -4.38
N VAL A 29 -11.95 -0.76 -3.61
CA VAL A 29 -10.74 -0.02 -3.22
C VAL A 29 -10.53 -0.20 -1.72
N VAL A 30 -9.34 -0.67 -1.34
CA VAL A 30 -8.99 -0.94 0.04
C VAL A 30 -7.69 -0.20 0.38
N TYR A 31 -7.67 0.43 1.52
CA TYR A 31 -6.49 1.11 2.04
C TYR A 31 -5.90 0.32 3.18
N VAL A 32 -4.57 0.25 3.22
CA VAL A 32 -3.85 -0.40 4.31
C VAL A 32 -2.89 0.61 4.91
N ARG A 33 -2.99 0.81 6.22
CA ARG A 33 -2.13 1.74 6.97
C ARG A 33 -1.29 0.96 7.95
N HIS A 34 -0.04 1.39 8.09
CA HIS A 34 0.88 0.78 9.04
C HIS A 34 0.78 1.49 10.40
N ASP A 35 0.66 0.71 11.46
CA ASP A 35 0.75 1.20 12.84
C ASP A 35 2.02 0.62 13.45
N GLY A 36 3.06 1.45 13.54
CA GLY A 36 4.38 1.03 14.05
C GLY A 36 4.52 1.05 15.56
N GLY A 37 3.44 1.40 16.25
CA GLY A 37 3.47 1.51 17.70
C GLY A 37 3.80 2.91 18.20
N GLU A 38 3.72 3.10 19.51
CA GLU A 38 3.97 4.39 20.14
C GLU A 38 5.39 4.87 19.87
N GLY A 39 5.54 6.12 19.48
CA GLY A 39 6.84 6.72 19.21
C GLY A 39 7.32 6.59 17.76
N ASP A 40 6.66 5.78 16.96
CA ASP A 40 6.95 5.64 15.53
C ASP A 40 6.24 6.75 14.75
N GLU A 41 6.85 7.19 13.63
CA GLU A 41 6.22 8.19 12.76
C GLU A 41 4.89 7.70 12.18
N LEU A 42 4.74 6.39 12.05
CA LEU A 42 3.52 5.76 11.55
C LEU A 42 2.62 5.24 12.66
N ALA A 43 2.88 5.61 13.91
CA ALA A 43 2.06 5.20 15.04
C ALA A 43 0.64 5.75 14.92
N LEU A 44 -0.30 5.01 15.50
CA LEU A 44 -1.72 5.37 15.50
C LEU A 44 -1.92 6.81 16.02
N GLY A 45 -2.63 7.61 15.23
CA GLY A 45 -2.94 8.99 15.59
C GLY A 45 -1.89 10.00 15.16
N THR A 46 -0.74 9.59 14.65
CA THR A 46 0.27 10.51 14.12
C THR A 46 -0.07 10.93 12.69
N ARG A 47 0.60 11.99 12.23
CA ARG A 47 0.40 12.47 10.86
C ARG A 47 0.77 11.42 9.81
N GLY A 48 1.85 10.67 10.04
CA GLY A 48 2.29 9.61 9.12
C GLY A 48 1.32 8.45 9.00
N TRP A 49 0.48 8.25 10.01
CA TRP A 49 -0.54 7.22 10.03
C TRP A 49 -1.74 7.57 9.15
N GLN A 50 -2.02 8.86 8.96
CA GLN A 50 -3.17 9.31 8.18
C GLN A 50 -2.97 9.08 6.68
N ILE A 51 -4.06 8.79 5.98
CA ILE A 51 -4.04 8.62 4.53
C ILE A 51 -3.83 9.99 3.88
N PHE A 52 -2.96 10.05 2.86
CA PHE A 52 -2.72 11.29 2.12
C PHE A 52 -4.02 11.80 1.48
N ASP A 53 -4.23 13.12 1.54
CA ASP A 53 -5.40 13.77 0.93
C ASP A 53 -5.53 13.43 -0.57
N ALA A 54 -4.39 13.24 -1.23
CA ALA A 54 -4.34 12.93 -2.66
C ALA A 54 -5.03 11.62 -3.02
N THR A 55 -5.05 10.68 -2.07
CA THR A 55 -5.70 9.37 -2.23
C THR A 55 -6.87 9.24 -1.26
N ALA A 56 -7.61 10.33 -1.05
CA ALA A 56 -8.63 10.44 -0.02
C ALA A 56 -9.65 9.30 -0.07
N LEU A 57 -9.89 8.73 1.09
CA LEU A 57 -10.86 7.66 1.31
C LEU A 57 -12.27 8.17 0.98
N GLN A 58 -13.05 7.39 0.26
CA GLN A 58 -14.44 7.68 -0.01
C GLN A 58 -15.36 6.79 0.81
N GLU A 59 -16.62 7.20 0.93
CA GLU A 59 -17.61 6.43 1.66
C GLU A 59 -17.74 5.02 1.10
N GLY A 60 -17.77 4.03 1.98
CA GLY A 60 -17.83 2.62 1.61
C GLY A 60 -16.50 1.94 1.39
N GLU A 61 -15.42 2.70 1.30
CA GLU A 61 -14.08 2.13 1.18
C GLU A 61 -13.52 1.79 2.56
N ARG A 62 -12.80 0.67 2.65
CA ARG A 62 -12.30 0.18 3.93
C ARG A 62 -10.83 0.45 4.12
N ILE A 63 -10.46 0.65 5.40
CA ILE A 63 -9.08 0.79 5.84
C ILE A 63 -8.76 -0.39 6.73
N PHE A 64 -7.65 -1.08 6.45
CA PHE A 64 -7.11 -2.10 7.33
C PHE A 64 -5.83 -1.57 7.96
N GLU A 65 -5.73 -1.71 9.28
CA GLU A 65 -4.53 -1.29 10.00
C GLU A 65 -3.66 -2.50 10.26
N LYS A 66 -2.36 -2.36 10.03
CA LYS A 66 -1.40 -3.45 10.20
C LYS A 66 -0.24 -3.02 11.08
N CYS A 67 0.34 -3.98 11.78
CA CYS A 67 1.53 -3.79 12.62
C CYS A 67 2.76 -4.49 12.06
N TYR A 68 2.62 -5.17 10.93
CA TYR A 68 3.67 -5.94 10.27
C TYR A 68 3.81 -5.50 8.82
N ASN A 69 4.86 -5.95 8.14
CA ASN A 69 5.05 -5.59 6.74
C ASN A 69 3.95 -6.11 5.84
N SER A 70 3.54 -7.37 6.03
CA SER A 70 2.45 -7.93 5.24
C SER A 70 1.10 -7.35 5.65
N ALA A 71 0.30 -6.96 4.66
CA ALA A 71 -1.07 -6.51 4.89
C ALA A 71 -2.00 -7.65 5.33
N PHE A 72 -1.57 -8.88 5.24
CA PHE A 72 -2.40 -10.05 5.59
C PHE A 72 -2.21 -10.53 7.02
N LYS A 73 -1.13 -10.12 7.69
CA LYS A 73 -0.88 -10.62 9.04
C LYS A 73 -1.73 -9.88 10.07
N ASP A 74 -2.61 -10.61 10.76
CA ASP A 74 -3.45 -10.12 11.85
C ASP A 74 -4.32 -8.90 11.47
N THR A 75 -4.82 -8.89 10.23
CA THR A 75 -5.63 -7.77 9.73
C THR A 75 -7.06 -8.14 9.34
N GLY A 76 -7.32 -9.40 9.06
CA GLY A 76 -8.61 -9.83 8.52
C GLY A 76 -8.79 -9.54 7.03
N LEU A 77 -7.74 -9.04 6.36
CA LEU A 77 -7.83 -8.69 4.94
C LEU A 77 -8.11 -9.90 4.06
N GLU A 78 -7.48 -11.04 4.33
CA GLU A 78 -7.68 -12.26 3.53
C GLU A 78 -9.14 -12.68 3.54
N GLU A 79 -9.76 -12.73 4.72
CA GLU A 79 -11.15 -13.10 4.90
C GLU A 79 -12.07 -12.13 4.16
N TYR A 80 -11.79 -10.83 4.27
CA TYR A 80 -12.55 -9.80 3.59
C TYR A 80 -12.54 -9.98 2.07
N LEU A 81 -11.35 -10.19 1.50
CA LEU A 81 -11.20 -10.38 0.06
C LEU A 81 -11.88 -11.65 -0.44
N LYS A 82 -11.75 -12.75 0.31
CA LYS A 82 -12.40 -14.03 -0.04
C LYS A 82 -13.91 -13.93 0.05
N GLU A 83 -14.42 -13.24 1.05
CA GLU A 83 -15.85 -13.01 1.22
C GLU A 83 -16.44 -12.23 0.04
N LYS A 84 -15.66 -11.28 -0.49
CA LYS A 84 -16.03 -10.51 -1.68
C LYS A 84 -15.75 -11.26 -2.99
N LYS A 85 -15.22 -12.48 -2.91
CA LYS A 85 -14.86 -13.33 -4.07
C LYS A 85 -13.82 -12.67 -4.98
N ILE A 86 -12.91 -11.90 -4.39
CA ILE A 86 -11.83 -11.24 -5.11
C ILE A 86 -10.70 -12.25 -5.33
N THR A 87 -10.21 -12.34 -6.56
CA THR A 87 -9.12 -13.24 -6.93
C THR A 87 -7.86 -12.49 -7.36
N ASP A 88 -8.01 -11.27 -7.83
CA ASP A 88 -6.91 -10.46 -8.37
C ASP A 88 -6.77 -9.19 -7.54
N ILE A 89 -5.51 -8.80 -7.30
CA ILE A 89 -5.17 -7.62 -6.50
C ILE A 89 -4.26 -6.73 -7.32
N ILE A 90 -4.59 -5.45 -7.38
CA ILE A 90 -3.68 -4.42 -7.88
C ILE A 90 -3.10 -3.72 -6.66
N LEU A 91 -1.78 -3.80 -6.51
CA LEU A 91 -1.06 -3.35 -5.32
C LEU A 91 -0.16 -2.17 -5.66
N GLY A 92 -0.20 -1.14 -4.84
CA GLY A 92 0.67 0.02 -4.96
C GLY A 92 0.89 0.69 -3.62
N GLY A 93 1.87 1.56 -3.54
CA GLY A 93 2.17 2.33 -2.33
C GLY A 93 3.63 2.23 -1.89
N LEU A 94 3.85 2.24 -0.58
CA LEU A 94 5.15 2.26 0.09
C LEU A 94 5.26 1.11 1.08
N GLN A 95 6.40 0.60 1.37
CA GLN A 95 7.71 0.76 0.75
C GLN A 95 7.99 -0.49 -0.07
N THR A 96 8.64 -0.33 -1.21
CA THR A 96 8.86 -1.42 -2.17
C THR A 96 9.46 -2.67 -1.54
N GLU A 97 10.57 -2.54 -0.81
CA GLU A 97 11.30 -3.68 -0.23
C GLU A 97 10.70 -4.21 1.08
N TYR A 98 9.71 -3.53 1.64
CA TYR A 98 9.09 -3.93 2.91
C TYR A 98 7.63 -4.31 2.73
N CYS A 99 6.74 -3.34 2.84
CA CYS A 99 5.30 -3.61 2.84
C CYS A 99 4.79 -4.16 1.52
N ILE A 100 5.29 -3.64 0.41
CA ILE A 100 4.87 -4.08 -0.93
C ILE A 100 5.38 -5.48 -1.21
N ASP A 101 6.67 -5.74 -0.98
CA ASP A 101 7.26 -7.06 -1.20
C ASP A 101 6.59 -8.13 -0.32
N ALA A 102 6.45 -7.86 0.98
CA ALA A 102 5.83 -8.80 1.90
C ALA A 102 4.37 -9.08 1.55
N THR A 103 3.60 -8.05 1.21
CA THR A 103 2.18 -8.19 0.85
C THR A 103 2.03 -8.94 -0.46
N CYS A 104 2.86 -8.64 -1.46
CA CYS A 104 2.84 -9.33 -2.74
C CYS A 104 3.08 -10.82 -2.58
N LYS A 105 4.11 -11.20 -1.85
CA LYS A 105 4.45 -12.61 -1.60
C LYS A 105 3.36 -13.31 -0.80
N SER A 106 2.84 -12.65 0.23
CA SER A 106 1.77 -13.20 1.06
C SER A 106 0.49 -13.42 0.25
N ALA A 107 0.14 -12.48 -0.61
CA ALA A 107 -1.03 -12.60 -1.47
C ALA A 107 -0.89 -13.76 -2.46
N PHE A 108 0.27 -13.89 -3.08
CA PHE A 108 0.54 -14.98 -4.01
C PHE A 108 0.42 -16.33 -3.32
N GLU A 109 0.98 -16.47 -2.14
CA GLU A 109 0.91 -17.74 -1.38
C GLU A 109 -0.51 -18.08 -0.95
N ARG A 110 -1.40 -17.10 -0.86
CA ARG A 110 -2.81 -17.29 -0.51
C ARG A 110 -3.72 -17.49 -1.71
N GLY A 111 -3.13 -17.60 -2.90
CA GLY A 111 -3.87 -17.89 -4.13
C GLY A 111 -4.39 -16.71 -4.91
N PHE A 112 -3.97 -15.49 -4.54
CA PHE A 112 -4.35 -14.30 -5.29
C PHE A 112 -3.40 -14.06 -6.46
N HIS A 113 -3.92 -13.52 -7.55
CA HIS A 113 -3.10 -12.98 -8.63
C HIS A 113 -2.77 -11.52 -8.29
N VAL A 114 -1.48 -11.17 -8.32
CA VAL A 114 -1.04 -9.83 -7.90
C VAL A 114 -0.47 -9.09 -9.10
N TRP A 115 -0.92 -7.87 -9.25
CA TRP A 115 -0.47 -6.95 -10.30
C TRP A 115 0.09 -5.71 -9.62
N ILE A 116 1.34 -5.36 -9.94
CA ILE A 116 1.95 -4.13 -9.46
C ILE A 116 2.25 -3.27 -10.68
N PRO A 117 1.40 -2.28 -10.98
CA PRO A 117 1.64 -1.43 -12.14
C PRO A 117 2.96 -0.68 -12.03
N ALA A 118 3.60 -0.43 -13.15
CA ALA A 118 4.86 0.30 -13.16
C ALA A 118 4.69 1.67 -12.52
N HIS A 119 5.69 2.11 -11.76
CA HIS A 119 5.75 3.42 -11.11
C HIS A 119 4.65 3.68 -10.08
N THR A 120 4.14 2.61 -9.45
CA THR A 120 3.12 2.72 -8.38
C THR A 120 3.65 2.32 -7.01
N THR A 121 4.94 2.07 -6.89
CA THR A 121 5.59 1.84 -5.60
C THR A 121 6.80 2.76 -5.47
N SER A 122 7.20 3.02 -4.23
CA SER A 122 8.40 3.81 -3.95
C SER A 122 8.97 3.46 -2.59
N THR A 123 10.12 4.04 -2.30
CA THR A 123 10.81 3.87 -1.03
C THR A 123 11.83 5.00 -0.84
N PHE A 124 12.73 4.82 0.12
CA PHE A 124 13.79 5.74 0.48
C PHE A 124 15.15 5.08 0.29
N ASP A 125 16.21 5.90 0.17
CA ASP A 125 17.57 5.38 0.15
C ASP A 125 17.90 4.71 1.49
N ASN A 126 18.72 3.67 1.45
CA ASN A 126 19.27 3.09 2.68
C ASN A 126 20.79 3.05 2.58
N ASP A 127 21.45 2.42 3.56
CA ASP A 127 22.93 2.39 3.65
C ASP A 127 23.59 1.61 2.51
N TYR A 128 22.84 0.80 1.79
CA TYR A 128 23.38 -0.10 0.76
C TYR A 128 22.90 0.23 -0.64
N PHE A 129 21.66 0.70 -0.77
CA PHE A 129 21.01 0.89 -2.07
C PHE A 129 20.26 2.22 -2.13
N THR A 130 20.16 2.77 -3.34
CA THR A 130 19.30 3.93 -3.57
C THR A 130 17.84 3.50 -3.69
N ALA A 131 16.93 4.43 -3.48
CA ALA A 131 15.51 4.18 -3.65
C ALA A 131 15.20 3.73 -5.08
N GLU A 132 15.89 4.29 -6.08
CA GLU A 132 15.71 3.89 -7.47
C GLU A 132 16.05 2.41 -7.67
N GLN A 133 17.19 1.95 -7.14
CA GLN A 133 17.61 0.55 -7.23
C GLN A 133 16.60 -0.38 -6.56
N LEU A 134 16.12 -0.02 -5.38
CA LEU A 134 15.14 -0.83 -4.64
C LEU A 134 13.79 -0.90 -5.36
N THR A 135 13.36 0.21 -5.92
CA THR A 135 12.07 0.28 -6.62
C THR A 135 12.05 -0.54 -7.91
N GLU A 136 13.18 -0.60 -8.59
CA GLU A 136 13.29 -1.36 -9.85
C GLU A 136 13.54 -2.86 -9.65
N TYR A 137 13.92 -3.25 -8.44
CA TYR A 137 14.11 -4.66 -8.11
C TYR A 137 12.79 -5.42 -8.27
#